data_a673646db70add2278b4389a15da2fdf
#
_entry.id   a673646db70add2278b4389a15da2fdf
#
_cell.length_a   1.000
_cell.length_b   1.000
_cell.length_c   1.000
_cell.angle_alpha   90.00
_cell.angle_beta   90.00
_cell.angle_gamma   90.00
#
_symmetry.space_group_name_H-M   'P 1'
#
loop_
_entity.id
_entity.type
_entity.pdbx_description
1 polymer ?
#
loop_
_entity_poly.entity_id
_entity_poly.type
_entity_poly.pdbx_seq_one_letter_code
_entity_poly.pdbx_strand_id
1 'polypeptide(L)'
;DMDTASKLNNTTHFLSFSRKLFLSVISLFLVFAGCFLAYQYQREKEYKIDLLDIQLQDYNERLHQELTHIPDSLWDKTLERYLQKYVKQDLRITVVNVQGDVLYDSFENQKLGNHVNRPEVQKALAEGKGYDVRRTSETTGVPYFYSATLYEGYIIRSALPYDLNLARHLAADQHYIWFTLIVSLLLIFIFYKFTSKLGTAINQLREFAKRADKNEPVETDMQSAFPHNELGEISQHIIQIYKRLRETKEALYIEREKLITHLQTSHEGLGVFNKDKKEILVNNLFTQYSNLISDSNLQTTEEIFSISEFQKITDFINKAPKRPGKEEKRMSISINKNGRMFIVECIIFQDLSFEISINDVTQEEEQIRPKLFAVKLHIQKPVI
;
A
#
# COMPACT_ATOMS: atom_id res chain seq x y z
N ASP A 1 -15.92 -24.39 40.01
CA ASP A 1 -14.54 -24.47 39.51
C ASP A 1 -14.42 -24.73 38.01
N MET A 2 -15.32 -24.11 37.24
CA MET A 2 -15.28 -24.26 35.77
C MET A 2 -15.48 -22.93 35.04
N ASP A 3 -15.16 -21.81 35.70
CA ASP A 3 -15.42 -20.46 35.18
C ASP A 3 -14.19 -19.52 35.15
N THR A 4 -12.98 -20.06 35.34
CA THR A 4 -11.73 -19.26 35.33
C THR A 4 -10.84 -19.46 34.11
N ALA A 5 -11.26 -20.27 33.13
CA ALA A 5 -10.41 -20.60 31.95
C ALA A 5 -10.72 -19.81 30.68
N SER A 6 -11.70 -18.88 30.67
CA SER A 6 -12.11 -18.19 29.42
C SER A 6 -11.67 -16.72 29.30
N LYS A 7 -10.78 -16.22 30.17
CA LYS A 7 -10.29 -14.82 30.13
C LYS A 7 -8.82 -14.65 29.76
N LEU A 8 -8.23 -15.59 29.05
CA LEU A 8 -7.01 -15.30 28.29
C LEU A 8 -7.41 -14.69 26.93
N ASN A 9 -7.99 -13.51 27.03
CA ASN A 9 -8.18 -12.64 25.87
C ASN A 9 -6.81 -12.27 25.31
N ASN A 10 -6.43 -12.87 24.21
CA ASN A 10 -5.35 -12.45 23.33
C ASN A 10 -5.62 -10.99 22.88
N THR A 11 -5.30 -10.03 23.71
CA THR A 11 -5.09 -8.65 23.30
C THR A 11 -3.77 -8.61 22.53
N THR A 12 -3.76 -9.16 21.33
CA THR A 12 -2.79 -8.75 20.33
C THR A 12 -3.02 -7.24 20.15
N HIS A 13 -2.21 -6.43 20.84
CA HIS A 13 -2.10 -5.01 20.59
C HIS A 13 -1.67 -4.83 19.13
N PHE A 14 -2.63 -4.83 18.22
CA PHE A 14 -2.40 -4.44 16.85
C PHE A 14 -1.93 -2.99 16.89
N LEU A 15 -0.61 -2.80 16.76
CA LEU A 15 -0.03 -1.49 16.58
C LEU A 15 -0.84 -0.76 15.49
N SER A 16 -1.21 0.49 15.74
CA SER A 16 -1.93 1.29 14.75
C SER A 16 -1.14 1.31 13.45
N PHE A 17 -1.81 1.38 12.30
CA PHE A 17 -1.18 1.43 10.98
C PHE A 17 -0.02 2.43 10.91
N SER A 18 -0.21 3.61 11.48
CA SER A 18 0.79 4.66 11.60
C SER A 18 2.06 4.20 12.31
N ARG A 19 1.94 3.48 13.44
CA ARG A 19 3.10 2.96 14.18
C ARG A 19 3.84 1.87 13.41
N LYS A 20 3.11 0.98 12.74
CA LYS A 20 3.73 -0.06 11.91
C LYS A 20 4.50 0.56 10.75
N LEU A 21 3.91 1.53 10.06
CA LEU A 21 4.54 2.25 8.96
C LEU A 21 5.79 2.98 9.43
N PHE A 22 5.69 3.72 10.55
CA PHE A 22 6.83 4.43 11.14
C PHE A 22 7.97 3.47 11.50
N LEU A 23 7.68 2.38 12.22
CA LEU A 23 8.69 1.41 12.61
C LEU A 23 9.35 0.71 11.42
N SER A 24 8.57 0.38 10.37
CA SER A 24 9.11 -0.23 9.16
C SER A 24 10.09 0.69 8.44
N VAL A 25 9.71 1.94 8.23
CA VAL A 25 10.55 2.91 7.50
C VAL A 25 11.78 3.29 8.32
N ILE A 26 11.63 3.50 9.64
CA ILE A 26 12.77 3.84 10.51
C ILE A 26 13.76 2.67 10.59
N SER A 27 13.28 1.42 10.65
CA SER A 27 14.15 0.24 10.64
C SER A 27 14.98 0.18 9.35
N LEU A 28 14.36 0.37 8.20
CA LEU A 28 15.06 0.41 6.91
C LEU A 28 16.08 1.55 6.86
N PHE A 29 15.68 2.73 7.34
CA PHE A 29 16.57 3.89 7.38
C PHE A 29 17.78 3.67 8.31
N LEU A 30 17.61 3.08 9.49
CA LEU A 30 18.69 2.78 10.41
C LEU A 30 19.68 1.76 9.84
N VAL A 31 19.19 0.74 9.15
CA VAL A 31 20.04 -0.23 8.44
C VAL A 31 20.85 0.49 7.35
N PHE A 32 20.22 1.33 6.55
CA PHE A 32 20.92 2.11 5.53
C PHE A 32 21.97 3.04 6.13
N ALA A 33 21.61 3.78 7.19
CA ALA A 33 22.55 4.68 7.89
C ALA A 33 23.75 3.92 8.47
N GLY A 34 23.53 2.75 9.06
CA GLY A 34 24.60 1.89 9.57
C GLY A 34 25.54 1.39 8.46
N CYS A 35 24.99 0.90 7.34
CA CYS A 35 25.77 0.50 6.18
C CYS A 35 26.56 1.67 5.57
N PHE A 36 25.94 2.85 5.47
CA PHE A 36 26.58 4.05 4.96
C PHE A 36 27.75 4.49 5.86
N LEU A 37 27.55 4.52 7.19
CA LEU A 37 28.61 4.87 8.13
C LEU A 37 29.79 3.89 8.06
N ALA A 38 29.50 2.58 7.98
CA ALA A 38 30.56 1.56 7.86
C ALA A 38 31.34 1.74 6.54
N TYR A 39 30.64 1.94 5.43
CA TYR A 39 31.27 2.21 4.13
C TYR A 39 32.13 3.48 4.15
N GLN A 40 31.59 4.56 4.70
CA GLN A 40 32.29 5.84 4.77
C GLN A 40 33.54 5.75 5.66
N TYR A 41 33.45 5.04 6.78
CA TYR A 41 34.58 4.82 7.67
C TYR A 41 35.73 4.09 6.96
N GLN A 42 35.41 3.00 6.25
CA GLN A 42 36.40 2.25 5.51
C GLN A 42 37.01 3.07 4.36
N ARG A 43 36.17 3.75 3.61
CA ARG A 43 36.57 4.59 2.48
C ARG A 43 37.51 5.71 2.89
N GLU A 44 37.23 6.38 4.02
CA GLU A 44 38.08 7.46 4.54
C GLU A 44 39.42 6.95 5.01
N LYS A 45 39.43 5.80 5.68
CA LYS A 45 40.67 5.15 6.11
C LYS A 45 41.56 4.78 4.91
N GLU A 46 41.02 4.17 3.88
CA GLU A 46 41.72 3.85 2.65
C GLU A 46 42.26 5.12 1.97
N TYR A 47 41.42 6.16 1.85
CA TYR A 47 41.86 7.44 1.29
C TYR A 47 43.04 8.08 2.02
N LYS A 48 43.04 8.06 3.33
CA LYS A 48 44.16 8.61 4.14
C LYS A 48 45.46 7.78 3.99
N ILE A 49 45.31 6.46 3.87
CA ILE A 49 46.43 5.55 3.57
C ILE A 49 47.02 5.88 2.19
N ASP A 50 46.19 5.97 1.18
CA ASP A 50 46.61 6.30 -0.20
C ASP A 50 47.27 7.68 -0.26
N LEU A 51 46.70 8.66 0.44
CA LEU A 51 47.26 10.02 0.49
C LEU A 51 48.67 10.03 1.13
N LEU A 52 48.86 9.26 2.21
CA LEU A 52 50.16 9.12 2.85
C LEU A 52 51.15 8.41 1.94
N ASP A 53 50.71 7.35 1.25
CA ASP A 53 51.56 6.66 0.28
C ASP A 53 52.00 7.56 -0.87
N ILE A 54 51.10 8.35 -1.44
CA ILE A 54 51.39 9.37 -2.48
C ILE A 54 52.44 10.38 -1.97
N GLN A 55 52.28 10.84 -0.72
CA GLN A 55 53.27 11.77 -0.13
C GLN A 55 54.66 11.13 0.02
N LEU A 56 54.70 9.86 0.43
CA LEU A 56 55.99 9.17 0.55
C LEU A 56 56.58 8.86 -0.84
N GLN A 57 55.75 8.56 -1.83
CA GLN A 57 56.23 8.39 -3.20
C GLN A 57 56.80 9.69 -3.78
N ASP A 58 56.22 10.87 -3.46
CA ASP A 58 56.77 12.16 -3.84
C ASP A 58 58.18 12.40 -3.24
N TYR A 59 58.39 11.97 -1.97
CA TYR A 59 59.74 11.97 -1.42
C TYR A 59 60.69 11.02 -2.14
N ASN A 60 60.24 9.79 -2.47
CA ASN A 60 61.02 8.85 -3.25
C ASN A 60 61.40 9.41 -4.65
N GLU A 61 60.46 10.04 -5.32
CA GLU A 61 60.65 10.63 -6.65
C GLU A 61 61.70 11.80 -6.60
N ARG A 62 61.56 12.72 -5.66
CA ARG A 62 62.52 13.81 -5.47
C ARG A 62 63.91 13.29 -5.15
N LEU A 63 63.97 12.26 -4.35
CA LEU A 63 65.24 11.62 -4.00
C LEU A 63 65.89 10.95 -5.23
N HIS A 64 65.07 10.25 -6.05
CA HIS A 64 65.50 9.69 -7.32
C HIS A 64 66.13 10.75 -8.23
N GLN A 65 65.48 11.90 -8.38
CA GLN A 65 65.96 13.03 -9.20
C GLN A 65 67.32 13.53 -8.71
N GLU A 66 67.53 13.63 -7.40
CA GLU A 66 68.83 14.02 -6.81
C GLU A 66 69.92 12.95 -7.06
N LEU A 67 69.57 11.67 -7.03
CA LEU A 67 70.52 10.58 -7.20
C LEU A 67 70.90 10.29 -8.67
N THR A 68 70.04 10.58 -9.62
CA THR A 68 70.23 10.26 -11.06
C THR A 68 71.45 10.96 -11.66
N HIS A 69 71.86 12.10 -11.08
CA HIS A 69 72.94 12.91 -11.63
C HIS A 69 74.25 12.71 -10.88
N ILE A 70 74.37 11.76 -9.94
CA ILE A 70 75.49 11.61 -9.05
C ILE A 70 76.04 10.17 -9.10
N PRO A 71 77.39 9.99 -9.11
CA PRO A 71 78.00 8.66 -9.02
C PRO A 71 77.60 7.95 -7.71
N ASP A 72 77.39 6.64 -7.76
CA ASP A 72 76.97 5.80 -6.62
C ASP A 72 77.88 5.95 -5.38
N SER A 73 79.15 6.26 -5.57
CA SER A 73 80.11 6.49 -4.49
C SER A 73 79.82 7.73 -3.66
N LEU A 74 78.96 8.64 -4.12
CA LEU A 74 78.58 9.87 -3.44
C LEU A 74 77.14 9.82 -2.87
N TRP A 75 76.43 8.73 -3.07
CA TRP A 75 75.05 8.59 -2.64
C TRP A 75 74.87 8.81 -1.14
N ASP A 76 75.73 8.18 -0.29
CA ASP A 76 75.64 8.34 1.15
C ASP A 76 75.65 9.80 1.60
N LYS A 77 76.58 10.59 1.10
CA LYS A 77 76.72 12.02 1.44
C LYS A 77 75.55 12.87 0.92
N THR A 78 75.03 12.53 -0.23
CA THR A 78 73.91 13.25 -0.82
C THR A 78 72.61 12.93 -0.14
N LEU A 79 72.35 11.67 0.18
CA LEU A 79 71.21 11.21 0.93
C LEU A 79 71.18 11.80 2.35
N GLU A 80 72.32 11.83 3.07
CA GLU A 80 72.44 12.49 4.38
C GLU A 80 72.12 14.00 4.30
N ARG A 81 72.65 14.70 3.28
CA ARG A 81 72.36 16.12 3.05
C ARG A 81 70.93 16.40 2.72
N TYR A 82 70.31 15.55 1.87
CA TYR A 82 68.92 15.63 1.53
C TYR A 82 68.02 15.45 2.75
N LEU A 83 68.29 14.43 3.55
CA LEU A 83 67.53 14.13 4.80
C LEU A 83 67.63 15.31 5.77
N GLN A 84 68.83 15.86 6.00
CA GLN A 84 69.03 17.01 6.92
C GLN A 84 68.29 18.28 6.43
N LYS A 85 68.17 18.48 5.13
CA LYS A 85 67.62 19.72 4.56
C LYS A 85 66.13 19.68 4.33
N TYR A 86 65.60 18.55 3.89
CA TYR A 86 64.26 18.48 3.33
C TYR A 86 63.30 17.55 4.08
N VAL A 87 63.77 16.73 5.03
CA VAL A 87 62.99 15.69 5.63
C VAL A 87 62.77 15.93 7.10
N LYS A 88 61.57 15.63 7.60
CA LYS A 88 61.24 15.58 9.03
C LYS A 88 62.05 14.48 9.72
N GLN A 89 62.42 14.70 10.99
CA GLN A 89 63.35 13.86 11.78
C GLN A 89 63.02 12.38 11.86
N ASP A 90 61.79 11.96 11.54
CA ASP A 90 61.31 10.59 11.73
C ASP A 90 61.20 9.76 10.42
N LEU A 91 61.52 10.33 9.25
CA LEU A 91 61.47 9.58 7.99
C LEU A 91 62.73 8.75 7.79
N ARG A 92 62.55 7.41 7.71
CA ARG A 92 63.58 6.46 7.34
C ARG A 92 63.58 6.25 5.84
N ILE A 93 64.73 6.34 5.21
CA ILE A 93 64.92 6.06 3.77
C ILE A 93 65.87 4.88 3.64
N THR A 94 65.49 3.90 2.82
CA THR A 94 66.31 2.75 2.45
C THR A 94 66.34 2.66 0.94
N VAL A 95 67.54 2.50 0.36
CA VAL A 95 67.71 2.19 -1.05
C VAL A 95 68.18 0.74 -1.15
N VAL A 96 67.49 -0.04 -2.00
CA VAL A 96 67.78 -1.45 -2.24
C VAL A 96 67.94 -1.71 -3.72
N ASN A 97 68.82 -2.65 -4.11
CA ASN A 97 68.89 -3.10 -5.50
C ASN A 97 67.67 -4.02 -5.85
N VAL A 98 67.50 -4.35 -7.13
CA VAL A 98 66.41 -5.23 -7.59
C VAL A 98 66.52 -6.66 -7.04
N GLN A 99 67.69 -7.07 -6.52
CA GLN A 99 67.94 -8.35 -5.83
C GLN A 99 67.58 -8.28 -4.34
N GLY A 100 67.25 -7.08 -3.82
CA GLY A 100 66.82 -6.82 -2.44
C GLY A 100 67.98 -6.50 -1.47
N ASP A 101 69.22 -6.38 -1.98
CA ASP A 101 70.35 -5.98 -1.11
C ASP A 101 70.32 -4.52 -0.80
N VAL A 102 70.59 -4.15 0.46
CA VAL A 102 70.54 -2.78 0.93
C VAL A 102 71.75 -2.02 0.46
N LEU A 103 71.53 -0.98 -0.34
CA LEU A 103 72.55 -0.06 -0.81
C LEU A 103 72.80 1.09 0.18
N TYR A 104 71.68 1.59 0.78
CA TYR A 104 71.73 2.65 1.78
C TYR A 104 70.58 2.51 2.77
N ASP A 105 70.81 2.85 4.03
CA ASP A 105 69.76 3.00 5.07
C ASP A 105 70.12 4.19 5.99
N SER A 106 69.14 5.08 6.18
CA SER A 106 69.35 6.34 6.92
C SER A 106 69.45 6.14 8.45
N PHE A 107 69.03 4.98 8.98
CA PHE A 107 69.05 4.69 10.41
C PHE A 107 70.18 3.73 10.83
N GLU A 108 70.82 3.04 9.87
CA GLU A 108 71.83 2.01 10.16
C GLU A 108 73.04 2.15 9.28
N ASN A 109 74.24 2.21 9.95
CA ASN A 109 75.55 2.16 9.28
C ASN A 109 75.92 0.75 8.79
N GLN A 110 75.17 -0.29 9.16
CA GLN A 110 75.41 -1.65 8.74
C GLN A 110 74.29 -2.09 7.76
N LYS A 111 74.66 -2.47 6.56
CA LYS A 111 73.79 -2.99 5.49
C LYS A 111 73.35 -4.42 5.89
N LEU A 112 72.31 -4.55 6.70
CA LEU A 112 71.84 -5.81 7.24
C LEU A 112 70.67 -6.37 6.42
N GLY A 113 70.87 -7.61 5.90
CA GLY A 113 69.85 -8.47 5.32
C GLY A 113 69.37 -8.12 3.93
N ASN A 114 68.64 -9.07 3.31
CA ASN A 114 68.04 -8.93 2.01
C ASN A 114 66.53 -8.54 2.19
N HIS A 115 66.08 -7.54 1.47
CA HIS A 115 64.72 -6.97 1.57
C HIS A 115 63.78 -7.42 0.46
N VAL A 116 64.19 -8.36 -0.43
CA VAL A 116 63.36 -8.78 -1.59
C VAL A 116 62.01 -9.38 -1.19
N ASN A 117 61.95 -10.09 -0.06
CA ASN A 117 60.74 -10.75 0.42
C ASN A 117 59.79 -9.82 1.20
N ARG A 118 60.06 -8.55 1.26
CA ARG A 118 59.20 -7.59 1.98
C ARG A 118 57.99 -7.20 1.12
N PRO A 119 56.75 -7.21 1.67
CA PRO A 119 55.52 -6.99 0.88
C PRO A 119 55.52 -5.72 0.03
N GLU A 120 56.00 -4.59 0.57
CA GLU A 120 56.10 -3.33 -0.13
C GLU A 120 57.12 -3.39 -1.29
N VAL A 121 58.26 -4.14 -1.11
CA VAL A 121 59.26 -4.32 -2.15
C VAL A 121 58.78 -5.25 -3.23
N GLN A 122 58.13 -6.36 -2.90
CA GLN A 122 57.56 -7.28 -3.86
C GLN A 122 56.50 -6.60 -4.74
N LYS A 123 55.59 -5.82 -4.13
CA LYS A 123 54.63 -5.01 -4.86
C LYS A 123 55.30 -3.99 -5.79
N ALA A 124 56.34 -3.31 -5.29
CA ALA A 124 57.07 -2.35 -6.10
C ALA A 124 57.74 -3.02 -7.31
N LEU A 125 58.29 -4.23 -7.13
CA LEU A 125 58.88 -5.04 -8.26
C LEU A 125 57.84 -5.47 -9.26
N ALA A 126 56.62 -5.80 -8.83
CA ALA A 126 55.52 -6.26 -9.70
C ALA A 126 54.79 -5.13 -10.40
N GLU A 127 54.53 -4.03 -9.67
CA GLU A 127 53.61 -2.95 -10.10
C GLU A 127 54.28 -1.56 -10.23
N GLY A 128 55.59 -1.51 -9.97
CA GLY A 128 56.36 -0.26 -9.94
C GLY A 128 56.28 0.48 -8.62
N LYS A 129 55.25 0.26 -7.82
CA LYS A 129 54.99 0.91 -6.53
C LYS A 129 54.36 -0.09 -5.55
N GLY A 130 54.63 0.09 -4.25
CA GLY A 130 54.00 -0.74 -3.22
C GLY A 130 54.12 -0.11 -1.85
N TYR A 131 53.14 -0.40 -0.99
CA TYR A 131 53.18 0.04 0.41
C TYR A 131 52.76 -1.09 1.38
N ASP A 132 53.13 -0.93 2.64
CA ASP A 132 52.67 -1.72 3.78
C ASP A 132 52.32 -0.78 4.94
N VAL A 133 51.08 -0.86 5.40
CA VAL A 133 50.53 0.10 6.38
C VAL A 133 51.14 -0.02 7.77
N ARG A 134 51.48 -1.26 8.21
CA ARG A 134 51.95 -1.49 9.57
C ARG A 134 52.77 -2.76 9.63
N ARG A 135 54.04 -2.65 9.31
CA ARG A 135 54.97 -3.76 9.44
C ARG A 135 56.03 -3.46 10.49
N THR A 136 56.28 -4.40 11.42
CA THR A 136 57.34 -4.27 12.41
C THR A 136 58.69 -4.39 11.75
N SER A 137 59.56 -3.40 11.99
CA SER A 137 60.92 -3.45 11.52
C SER A 137 61.72 -4.49 12.29
N GLU A 138 62.38 -5.39 11.58
CA GLU A 138 63.24 -6.42 12.21
C GLU A 138 64.43 -5.80 12.94
N THR A 139 64.87 -4.63 12.52
CA THR A 139 66.04 -3.93 13.07
C THR A 139 65.72 -3.09 14.30
N THR A 140 64.58 -2.36 14.29
CA THR A 140 64.25 -1.43 15.37
C THR A 140 63.20 -1.97 16.34
N GLY A 141 62.49 -3.07 15.98
CA GLY A 141 61.35 -3.61 16.73
C GLY A 141 60.10 -2.71 16.72
N VAL A 142 60.12 -1.58 16.02
CA VAL A 142 59.03 -0.60 15.92
C VAL A 142 58.22 -0.86 14.66
N PRO A 143 56.90 -0.74 14.68
CA PRO A 143 56.09 -0.79 13.47
C PRO A 143 56.25 0.51 12.65
N TYR A 144 56.30 0.35 11.31
CA TYR A 144 56.41 1.45 10.36
C TYR A 144 55.34 1.32 9.28
N PHE A 145 54.97 2.47 8.72
CA PHE A 145 54.32 2.55 7.42
C PHE A 145 55.41 2.63 6.36
N TYR A 146 55.43 1.71 5.40
CA TYR A 146 56.39 1.67 4.31
C TYR A 146 55.78 2.01 3.00
N SER A 147 56.49 2.82 2.16
CA SER A 147 56.20 3.03 0.76
C SER A 147 57.44 2.81 -0.07
N ALA A 148 57.35 2.03 -1.14
CA ALA A 148 58.45 1.65 -2.01
C ALA A 148 58.12 2.01 -3.45
N THR A 149 59.10 2.55 -4.19
CA THR A 149 58.99 2.89 -5.60
C THR A 149 60.19 2.30 -6.36
N LEU A 150 59.90 1.59 -7.45
CA LEU A 150 60.91 0.99 -8.33
C LEU A 150 61.40 2.03 -9.34
N TYR A 151 62.73 2.15 -9.49
CA TYR A 151 63.42 2.92 -10.52
C TYR A 151 64.34 2.00 -11.31
N GLU A 152 65.03 2.55 -12.34
CA GLU A 152 65.97 1.77 -13.10
C GLU A 152 67.14 1.26 -12.25
N GLY A 153 67.13 -0.04 -11.93
CA GLY A 153 68.18 -0.74 -11.20
C GLY A 153 68.04 -0.75 -9.67
N TYR A 154 67.17 0.05 -9.05
CA TYR A 154 66.99 0.11 -7.59
C TYR A 154 65.60 0.51 -7.15
N ILE A 155 65.34 0.30 -5.88
CA ILE A 155 64.06 0.65 -5.22
C ILE A 155 64.37 1.64 -4.09
N ILE A 156 63.67 2.76 -4.07
CA ILE A 156 63.67 3.68 -2.94
C ILE A 156 62.50 3.38 -2.07
N ARG A 157 62.76 3.16 -0.80
CA ARG A 157 61.74 2.85 0.22
C ARG A 157 61.77 3.91 1.33
N SER A 158 60.69 4.62 1.51
CA SER A 158 60.42 5.55 2.59
C SER A 158 59.64 4.84 3.68
N ALA A 159 59.90 5.18 4.94
CA ALA A 159 59.17 4.60 6.07
C ALA A 159 58.94 5.66 7.16
N LEU A 160 57.74 5.72 7.69
CA LEU A 160 57.37 6.52 8.86
C LEU A 160 57.04 5.61 10.03
N PRO A 161 57.52 5.91 11.27
CA PRO A 161 57.15 5.11 12.45
C PRO A 161 55.62 5.16 12.66
N TYR A 162 55.02 3.99 12.83
CA TYR A 162 53.59 3.85 13.12
C TYR A 162 53.33 4.11 14.59
N ASP A 163 53.48 5.37 14.99
CA ASP A 163 53.25 5.86 16.35
C ASP A 163 51.77 6.29 16.55
N LEU A 164 51.44 6.75 17.76
CA LEU A 164 50.13 7.25 18.11
C LEU A 164 49.68 8.45 17.24
N ASN A 165 50.63 9.25 16.76
CA ASN A 165 50.33 10.41 15.92
C ASN A 165 49.94 9.96 14.51
N LEU A 166 50.72 9.06 13.90
CA LEU A 166 50.39 8.50 12.60
C LEU A 166 49.10 7.69 12.65
N ALA A 167 48.94 6.88 13.72
CA ALA A 167 47.70 6.13 13.90
C ALA A 167 46.47 7.04 14.00
N ARG A 168 46.55 8.18 14.67
CA ARG A 168 45.48 9.19 14.71
C ARG A 168 45.27 9.88 13.37
N HIS A 169 46.34 10.19 12.62
CA HIS A 169 46.23 10.77 11.29
C HIS A 169 45.56 9.83 10.30
N LEU A 170 45.80 8.53 10.39
CA LEU A 170 45.16 7.51 9.55
C LEU A 170 43.79 7.08 10.05
N ALA A 171 43.41 7.45 11.28
CA ALA A 171 42.06 7.22 11.77
C ALA A 171 41.04 8.08 11.01
N ALA A 172 39.89 7.54 10.76
CA ALA A 172 38.80 8.28 10.13
C ALA A 172 38.36 9.47 11.02
N ASP A 173 38.08 10.60 10.42
CA ASP A 173 37.59 11.77 11.14
C ASP A 173 36.18 11.52 11.69
N GLN A 174 35.93 11.97 12.90
CA GLN A 174 34.62 11.75 13.54
C GLN A 174 33.56 12.76 13.11
N HIS A 175 33.93 13.81 12.36
CA HIS A 175 33.02 14.88 11.99
C HIS A 175 31.83 14.38 11.16
N TYR A 176 32.05 13.47 10.19
CA TYR A 176 30.97 12.90 9.39
C TYR A 176 30.00 12.04 10.20
N ILE A 177 30.47 11.41 11.30
CA ILE A 177 29.62 10.63 12.20
C ILE A 177 28.62 11.55 12.89
N TRP A 178 29.09 12.66 13.46
CA TRP A 178 28.23 13.66 14.11
C TRP A 178 27.26 14.31 13.11
N PHE A 179 27.74 14.66 11.93
CA PHE A 179 26.89 15.20 10.87
C PHE A 179 25.78 14.21 10.48
N THR A 180 26.13 12.96 10.22
CA THR A 180 25.14 11.91 9.87
C THR A 180 24.14 11.68 11.00
N LEU A 181 24.59 11.71 12.26
CA LEU A 181 23.72 11.53 13.42
C LEU A 181 22.72 12.68 13.54
N ILE A 182 23.15 13.93 13.40
CA ILE A 182 22.29 15.13 13.46
C ILE A 182 21.25 15.07 12.32
N VAL A 183 21.68 14.81 11.08
CA VAL A 183 20.77 14.70 9.93
C VAL A 183 19.79 13.54 10.13
N SER A 184 20.25 12.41 10.64
CA SER A 184 19.39 11.26 10.94
C SER A 184 18.30 11.60 11.98
N LEU A 185 18.66 12.27 13.07
CA LEU A 185 17.70 12.71 14.07
C LEU A 185 16.66 13.69 13.51
N LEU A 186 17.11 14.62 12.66
CA LEU A 186 16.21 15.56 11.98
C LEU A 186 15.23 14.82 11.09
N LEU A 187 15.70 13.88 10.27
CA LEU A 187 14.86 13.09 9.39
C LEU A 187 13.85 12.22 10.16
N ILE A 188 14.29 11.59 11.26
CA ILE A 188 13.41 10.81 12.14
C ILE A 188 12.29 11.70 12.70
N PHE A 189 12.62 12.93 13.14
CA PHE A 189 11.63 13.87 13.66
C PHE A 189 10.61 14.30 12.59
N ILE A 190 11.10 14.66 11.39
CA ILE A 190 10.22 15.02 10.26
C ILE A 190 9.30 13.86 9.91
N PHE A 191 9.86 12.64 9.83
CA PHE A 191 9.10 11.44 9.47
C PHE A 191 8.07 11.07 10.54
N TYR A 192 8.41 11.24 11.81
CA TYR A 192 7.46 11.08 12.92
C TYR A 192 6.26 12.02 12.78
N LYS A 193 6.50 13.30 12.53
CA LYS A 193 5.44 14.29 12.32
C LYS A 193 4.55 13.95 11.12
N PHE A 194 5.17 13.58 10.02
CA PHE A 194 4.45 13.19 8.80
C PHE A 194 3.58 11.94 9.02
N THR A 195 4.16 10.88 9.59
CA THR A 195 3.43 9.62 9.85
C THR A 195 2.31 9.79 10.88
N SER A 196 2.50 10.65 11.88
CA SER A 196 1.47 10.96 12.87
C SER A 196 0.26 11.64 12.22
N LYS A 197 0.48 12.61 11.31
CA LYS A 197 -0.61 13.26 10.56
C LYS A 197 -1.39 12.27 9.68
N LEU A 198 -0.67 11.41 8.95
CA LEU A 198 -1.30 10.38 8.13
C LEU A 198 -2.12 9.41 8.99
N GLY A 199 -1.57 8.98 10.13
CA GLY A 199 -2.23 8.05 11.02
C GLY A 199 -3.52 8.59 11.60
N THR A 200 -3.57 9.87 11.93
CA THR A 200 -4.79 10.52 12.43
C THR A 200 -5.90 10.49 11.37
N ALA A 201 -5.59 10.89 10.13
CA ALA A 201 -6.57 10.89 9.04
C ALA A 201 -7.11 9.48 8.73
N ILE A 202 -6.24 8.48 8.68
CA ILE A 202 -6.64 7.09 8.44
C ILE A 202 -7.51 6.55 9.59
N ASN A 203 -7.18 6.87 10.85
CA ASN A 203 -7.98 6.45 11.99
C ASN A 203 -9.37 7.12 11.97
N GLN A 204 -9.47 8.39 11.61
CA GLN A 204 -10.74 9.11 11.48
C GLN A 204 -11.60 8.47 10.36
N LEU A 205 -11.00 8.16 9.21
CA LEU A 205 -11.72 7.48 8.13
C LEU A 205 -12.19 6.08 8.53
N ARG A 206 -11.37 5.33 9.28
CA ARG A 206 -11.74 4.03 9.82
C ARG A 206 -12.92 4.13 10.81
N GLU A 207 -12.91 5.12 11.68
CA GLU A 207 -13.98 5.34 12.65
C GLU A 207 -15.27 5.75 11.93
N PHE A 208 -15.17 6.61 10.91
CA PHE A 208 -16.28 6.94 10.03
C PHE A 208 -16.87 5.69 9.38
N ALA A 209 -16.03 4.83 8.77
CA ALA A 209 -16.48 3.61 8.11
C ALA A 209 -17.19 2.65 9.09
N LYS A 210 -16.70 2.53 10.32
CA LYS A 210 -17.34 1.72 11.35
C LYS A 210 -18.72 2.23 11.77
N ARG A 211 -18.87 3.54 11.92
CA ARG A 211 -20.16 4.17 12.26
C ARG A 211 -21.14 4.07 11.10
N ALA A 212 -20.64 4.22 9.87
CA ALA A 212 -21.42 4.03 8.66
C ALA A 212 -21.99 2.61 8.54
N ASP A 213 -21.18 1.60 8.83
CA ASP A 213 -21.59 0.17 8.83
C ASP A 213 -22.69 -0.11 9.87
N LYS A 214 -22.63 0.54 11.02
CA LYS A 214 -23.64 0.41 12.09
C LYS A 214 -24.89 1.26 11.89
N ASN A 215 -24.99 2.02 10.80
CA ASN A 215 -26.05 3.01 10.55
C ASN A 215 -26.17 4.08 11.67
N GLU A 216 -25.07 4.35 12.40
CA GLU A 216 -25.04 5.40 13.40
C GLU A 216 -25.05 6.79 12.72
N PRO A 217 -25.66 7.82 13.34
CA PRO A 217 -25.63 9.18 12.78
C PRO A 217 -24.17 9.65 12.69
N VAL A 218 -23.76 10.01 11.49
CA VAL A 218 -22.42 10.59 11.27
C VAL A 218 -22.55 12.10 11.38
N GLU A 219 -22.00 12.67 12.46
CA GLU A 219 -22.04 14.09 12.72
C GLU A 219 -21.28 14.87 11.63
N THR A 220 -21.82 16.01 11.25
CA THR A 220 -21.28 16.91 10.21
C THR A 220 -19.91 17.50 10.59
N ASP A 221 -19.56 17.47 11.88
CA ASP A 221 -18.29 17.96 12.43
C ASP A 221 -17.06 17.17 11.99
N MET A 222 -17.24 15.96 11.45
CA MET A 222 -16.12 15.17 10.93
C MET A 222 -15.48 15.77 9.66
N GLN A 223 -16.16 16.67 8.96
CA GLN A 223 -15.59 17.29 7.74
C GLN A 223 -14.43 18.25 8.05
N SER A 224 -14.45 18.90 9.20
CA SER A 224 -13.39 19.83 9.62
C SER A 224 -12.15 19.14 10.21
N ALA A 225 -12.25 17.85 10.51
CA ALA A 225 -11.19 17.10 11.20
C ALA A 225 -10.10 16.56 10.24
N PHE A 226 -10.35 16.54 8.94
CA PHE A 226 -9.38 15.98 7.97
C PHE A 226 -8.33 17.03 7.56
N PRO A 227 -7.07 16.59 7.32
CA PRO A 227 -6.03 17.49 6.86
C PRO A 227 -6.34 18.03 5.44
N HIS A 228 -5.92 19.28 5.17
CA HIS A 228 -6.05 19.90 3.84
C HIS A 228 -4.98 19.35 2.86
N ASN A 229 -5.14 18.11 2.45
CA ASN A 229 -4.29 17.44 1.45
C ASN A 229 -5.14 16.43 0.66
N GLU A 230 -4.50 15.70 -0.26
CA GLU A 230 -5.15 14.70 -1.14
C GLU A 230 -5.92 13.63 -0.34
N LEU A 231 -5.38 13.22 0.81
CA LEU A 231 -6.05 12.25 1.68
C LEU A 231 -7.33 12.86 2.32
N GLY A 232 -7.29 14.13 2.68
CA GLY A 232 -8.45 14.86 3.18
C GLY A 232 -9.52 15.02 2.11
N GLU A 233 -9.14 15.32 0.89
CA GLU A 233 -10.05 15.43 -0.27
C GLU A 233 -10.75 14.08 -0.55
N ILE A 234 -9.99 12.99 -0.60
CA ILE A 234 -10.54 11.63 -0.75
C ILE A 234 -11.52 11.32 0.38
N SER A 235 -11.16 11.66 1.62
CA SER A 235 -12.02 11.42 2.78
C SER A 235 -13.33 12.20 2.69
N GLN A 236 -13.29 13.45 2.26
CA GLN A 236 -14.48 14.27 2.03
C GLN A 236 -15.38 13.68 0.93
N HIS A 237 -14.80 13.23 -0.18
CA HIS A 237 -15.55 12.58 -1.25
C HIS A 237 -16.24 11.30 -0.76
N ILE A 238 -15.56 10.46 0.02
CA ILE A 238 -16.17 9.25 0.60
C ILE A 238 -17.35 9.60 1.50
N ILE A 239 -17.22 10.62 2.35
CA ILE A 239 -18.31 11.09 3.21
C ILE A 239 -19.50 11.60 2.37
N GLN A 240 -19.25 12.36 1.30
CA GLN A 240 -20.30 12.86 0.43
C GLN A 240 -21.03 11.73 -0.31
N ILE A 241 -20.30 10.73 -0.81
CA ILE A 241 -20.89 9.55 -1.46
C ILE A 241 -21.77 8.80 -0.46
N TYR A 242 -21.29 8.56 0.76
CA TYR A 242 -22.06 7.89 1.79
C TYR A 242 -23.35 8.67 2.14
N LYS A 243 -23.26 10.00 2.29
CA LYS A 243 -24.42 10.86 2.55
C LYS A 243 -25.47 10.75 1.45
N ARG A 244 -25.06 10.83 0.18
CA ARG A 244 -25.97 10.65 -0.98
C ARG A 244 -26.60 9.26 -0.99
N LEU A 245 -25.81 8.22 -0.70
CA LEU A 245 -26.32 6.85 -0.65
C LEU A 245 -27.41 6.70 0.42
N ARG A 246 -27.18 7.27 1.59
CA ARG A 246 -28.15 7.28 2.70
C ARG A 246 -29.42 8.03 2.34
N GLU A 247 -29.31 9.24 1.82
CA GLU A 247 -30.44 10.06 1.36
C GLU A 247 -31.26 9.32 0.29
N THR A 248 -30.58 8.69 -0.67
CA THR A 248 -31.25 7.89 -1.71
C THR A 248 -31.96 6.67 -1.13
N LYS A 249 -31.35 5.98 -0.16
CA LYS A 249 -31.97 4.83 0.51
C LYS A 249 -33.21 5.24 1.31
N GLU A 250 -33.15 6.36 2.02
CA GLU A 250 -34.28 6.92 2.78
C GLU A 250 -35.42 7.35 1.83
N ALA A 251 -35.08 8.02 0.73
CA ALA A 251 -36.07 8.40 -0.28
C ALA A 251 -36.76 7.17 -0.90
N LEU A 252 -36.00 6.13 -1.26
CA LEU A 252 -36.51 4.89 -1.79
C LEU A 252 -37.44 4.17 -0.79
N TYR A 253 -37.05 4.19 0.51
CA TYR A 253 -37.88 3.62 1.56
C TYR A 253 -39.25 4.33 1.65
N ILE A 254 -39.22 5.67 1.67
CA ILE A 254 -40.47 6.49 1.71
C ILE A 254 -41.34 6.22 0.47
N GLU A 255 -40.73 6.13 -0.72
CA GLU A 255 -41.46 5.85 -1.94
C GLU A 255 -42.10 4.45 -1.95
N ARG A 256 -41.35 3.44 -1.46
CA ARG A 256 -41.89 2.10 -1.24
C ARG A 256 -43.07 2.08 -0.29
N GLU A 257 -43.00 2.77 0.85
CA GLU A 257 -44.10 2.85 1.80
C GLU A 257 -45.34 3.54 1.20
N LYS A 258 -45.16 4.59 0.39
CA LYS A 258 -46.25 5.22 -0.34
C LYS A 258 -46.91 4.23 -1.30
N LEU A 259 -46.14 3.48 -2.08
CA LEU A 259 -46.66 2.49 -3.02
C LEU A 259 -47.47 1.40 -2.29
N ILE A 260 -46.95 0.89 -1.17
CA ILE A 260 -47.66 -0.12 -0.33
C ILE A 260 -48.99 0.49 0.19
N THR A 261 -48.98 1.71 0.68
CA THR A 261 -50.19 2.39 1.11
C THR A 261 -51.19 2.56 0.01
N HIS A 262 -50.77 2.98 -1.20
CA HIS A 262 -51.64 3.08 -2.36
C HIS A 262 -52.28 1.75 -2.77
N LEU A 263 -51.49 0.68 -2.74
CA LEU A 263 -51.99 -0.68 -3.02
C LEU A 263 -53.03 -1.13 -1.99
N GLN A 264 -52.79 -0.86 -0.70
CA GLN A 264 -53.74 -1.24 0.38
C GLN A 264 -55.05 -0.41 0.33
N THR A 265 -54.99 0.84 -0.15
CA THR A 265 -56.14 1.73 -0.28
C THR A 265 -56.82 1.65 -1.66
N SER A 266 -56.31 0.83 -2.56
CA SER A 266 -56.95 0.61 -3.89
C SER A 266 -58.38 0.05 -3.74
N HIS A 267 -59.26 0.42 -4.68
CA HIS A 267 -60.60 -0.14 -4.78
C HIS A 267 -60.64 -1.47 -5.55
N GLU A 268 -59.53 -1.92 -6.03
CA GLU A 268 -59.35 -3.19 -6.71
C GLU A 268 -58.57 -4.16 -5.81
N GLY A 269 -58.92 -5.46 -5.92
CA GLY A 269 -58.13 -6.52 -5.30
C GLY A 269 -56.85 -6.72 -6.12
N LEU A 270 -55.68 -6.38 -5.56
CA LEU A 270 -54.41 -6.46 -6.24
C LEU A 270 -53.49 -7.50 -5.56
N GLY A 271 -52.94 -8.41 -6.38
CA GLY A 271 -51.95 -9.40 -5.95
C GLY A 271 -50.78 -9.48 -6.93
N VAL A 272 -49.58 -9.30 -6.44
CA VAL A 272 -48.32 -9.44 -7.18
C VAL A 272 -47.60 -10.71 -6.73
N PHE A 273 -47.21 -11.51 -7.70
CA PHE A 273 -46.61 -12.81 -7.50
C PHE A 273 -45.29 -12.93 -8.28
N ASN A 274 -44.35 -13.74 -7.77
CA ASN A 274 -43.15 -14.06 -8.52
C ASN A 274 -43.44 -15.13 -9.60
N LYS A 275 -42.45 -15.44 -10.43
CA LYS A 275 -42.49 -16.47 -11.46
C LYS A 275 -42.94 -17.87 -10.95
N ASP A 276 -42.69 -18.17 -9.68
CA ASP A 276 -43.00 -19.44 -9.03
C ASP A 276 -44.35 -19.40 -8.32
N LYS A 277 -45.16 -18.39 -8.61
CA LYS A 277 -46.51 -18.15 -8.04
C LYS A 277 -46.52 -17.89 -6.54
N LYS A 278 -45.37 -17.49 -5.96
CA LYS A 278 -45.32 -17.08 -4.57
C LYS A 278 -45.66 -15.62 -4.42
N GLU A 279 -46.41 -15.31 -3.39
CA GLU A 279 -46.83 -13.96 -3.07
C GLU A 279 -45.63 -13.04 -2.84
N ILE A 280 -45.62 -11.87 -3.51
CA ILE A 280 -44.73 -10.76 -3.24
C ILE A 280 -45.49 -9.69 -2.45
N LEU A 281 -46.71 -9.35 -2.90
CA LEU A 281 -47.51 -8.35 -2.25
C LEU A 281 -48.99 -8.60 -2.61
N VAL A 282 -49.88 -8.53 -1.63
CA VAL A 282 -51.31 -8.67 -1.80
C VAL A 282 -52.04 -7.68 -0.93
N ASN A 283 -53.09 -7.05 -1.43
CA ASN A 283 -53.95 -6.18 -0.62
C ASN A 283 -55.16 -6.95 -0.05
N ASN A 284 -55.77 -6.34 0.94
CA ASN A 284 -56.91 -6.96 1.63
C ASN A 284 -58.09 -7.29 0.73
N LEU A 285 -58.35 -6.44 -0.28
CA LEU A 285 -59.46 -6.67 -1.23
C LEU A 285 -59.22 -7.88 -2.14
N PHE A 286 -57.94 -8.13 -2.52
CA PHE A 286 -57.61 -9.33 -3.29
C PHE A 286 -57.98 -10.60 -2.52
N THR A 287 -57.62 -10.68 -1.26
CA THR A 287 -57.95 -11.81 -0.41
C THR A 287 -59.47 -11.96 -0.22
N GLN A 288 -60.19 -10.84 -0.03
CA GLN A 288 -61.66 -10.85 0.08
C GLN A 288 -62.34 -11.33 -1.21
N TYR A 289 -61.94 -10.77 -2.35
CA TYR A 289 -62.52 -11.17 -3.62
C TYR A 289 -62.15 -12.59 -4.04
N SER A 290 -60.94 -13.02 -3.75
CA SER A 290 -60.52 -14.39 -4.00
C SER A 290 -61.37 -15.40 -3.19
N ASN A 291 -61.66 -15.11 -1.93
CA ASN A 291 -62.55 -15.92 -1.07
C ASN A 291 -64.02 -15.91 -1.59
N LEU A 292 -64.51 -14.78 -2.08
CA LEU A 292 -65.85 -14.69 -2.64
C LEU A 292 -65.99 -15.49 -3.96
N ILE A 293 -64.96 -15.47 -4.81
CA ILE A 293 -64.93 -16.20 -6.08
C ILE A 293 -64.77 -17.70 -5.83
N SER A 294 -63.94 -18.10 -4.89
CA SER A 294 -63.73 -19.54 -4.56
C SER A 294 -64.85 -20.17 -3.75
N ASP A 295 -65.77 -19.37 -3.16
CA ASP A 295 -66.77 -19.80 -2.19
C ASP A 295 -66.14 -20.53 -0.96
N SER A 296 -64.90 -20.21 -0.64
CA SER A 296 -64.12 -20.84 0.44
C SER A 296 -63.15 -19.82 1.05
N ASN A 297 -62.80 -20.02 2.33
CA ASN A 297 -61.74 -19.28 2.95
C ASN A 297 -60.40 -19.90 2.57
N LEU A 298 -59.68 -19.25 1.65
CA LEU A 298 -58.35 -19.67 1.24
C LEU A 298 -57.36 -19.48 2.42
N GLN A 299 -56.56 -20.49 2.69
CA GLN A 299 -55.55 -20.45 3.74
C GLN A 299 -54.31 -19.60 3.30
N THR A 300 -53.98 -19.71 2.01
CA THR A 300 -52.93 -18.98 1.38
C THR A 300 -53.40 -18.34 0.06
N THR A 301 -52.86 -17.20 -0.29
CA THR A 301 -53.18 -16.52 -1.55
C THR A 301 -52.80 -17.34 -2.80
N GLU A 302 -51.84 -18.25 -2.65
CA GLU A 302 -51.34 -19.13 -3.70
C GLU A 302 -52.36 -20.21 -4.10
N GLU A 303 -53.34 -20.55 -3.23
CA GLU A 303 -54.42 -21.51 -3.50
C GLU A 303 -55.32 -21.03 -4.65
N ILE A 304 -55.34 -19.74 -4.94
CA ILE A 304 -56.12 -19.16 -6.07
C ILE A 304 -55.78 -19.81 -7.41
N PHE A 305 -54.53 -20.26 -7.58
CA PHE A 305 -54.09 -20.90 -8.84
C PHE A 305 -54.65 -22.34 -9.00
N SER A 306 -55.25 -22.90 -7.98
CA SER A 306 -55.87 -24.22 -8.01
C SER A 306 -57.39 -24.18 -8.20
N ILE A 307 -57.98 -22.97 -8.22
CA ILE A 307 -59.42 -22.78 -8.33
C ILE A 307 -59.85 -22.83 -9.83
N SER A 308 -60.99 -23.48 -10.10
CA SER A 308 -61.52 -23.63 -11.47
C SER A 308 -61.79 -22.32 -12.18
N GLU A 309 -62.23 -21.29 -11.48
CA GLU A 309 -62.55 -19.97 -11.98
C GLU A 309 -61.30 -19.25 -12.45
N PHE A 310 -60.14 -19.51 -11.87
CA PHE A 310 -58.83 -18.93 -12.23
C PHE A 310 -58.03 -19.78 -13.22
N GLN A 311 -58.57 -20.94 -13.67
CA GLN A 311 -57.84 -21.88 -14.53
C GLN A 311 -57.27 -21.19 -15.80
N LYS A 312 -58.08 -20.31 -16.43
CA LYS A 312 -57.65 -19.57 -17.63
C LYS A 312 -56.48 -18.65 -17.37
N ILE A 313 -56.45 -17.97 -16.21
CA ILE A 313 -55.34 -17.11 -15.77
C ILE A 313 -54.11 -17.99 -15.48
N THR A 314 -54.30 -19.11 -14.77
CA THR A 314 -53.25 -20.06 -14.47
C THR A 314 -52.60 -20.63 -15.74
N ASP A 315 -53.43 -21.01 -16.74
CA ASP A 315 -52.95 -21.47 -18.04
C ASP A 315 -52.20 -20.39 -18.82
N PHE A 316 -52.66 -19.13 -18.74
CA PHE A 316 -51.99 -18.01 -19.34
C PHE A 316 -50.60 -17.79 -18.72
N ILE A 317 -50.49 -17.82 -17.40
CA ILE A 317 -49.21 -17.71 -16.68
C ILE A 317 -48.28 -18.87 -17.05
N ASN A 318 -48.80 -20.09 -17.09
CA ASN A 318 -48.00 -21.30 -17.40
C ASN A 318 -47.51 -21.31 -18.88
N LYS A 319 -48.22 -20.68 -19.80
CA LYS A 319 -47.85 -20.52 -21.21
C LYS A 319 -46.88 -19.36 -21.45
N ALA A 320 -46.59 -18.55 -20.45
CA ALA A 320 -45.65 -17.46 -20.58
C ALA A 320 -44.25 -17.99 -20.96
N PRO A 321 -43.50 -17.26 -21.81
CA PRO A 321 -42.15 -17.66 -22.17
C PRO A 321 -41.26 -17.70 -20.94
N LYS A 322 -40.40 -18.73 -20.83
CA LYS A 322 -39.47 -18.90 -19.72
C LYS A 322 -38.32 -17.89 -19.68
N ARG A 323 -38.27 -16.93 -20.64
CA ARG A 323 -37.26 -15.88 -20.73
C ARG A 323 -37.93 -14.52 -20.72
N PRO A 324 -37.30 -13.51 -20.07
CA PRO A 324 -37.80 -12.15 -20.09
C PRO A 324 -38.07 -11.66 -21.53
N GLY A 325 -39.27 -11.15 -21.80
CA GLY A 325 -39.64 -10.56 -23.09
C GLY A 325 -39.64 -9.04 -23.02
N LYS A 326 -39.62 -8.37 -24.20
CA LYS A 326 -39.69 -6.90 -24.26
C LYS A 326 -41.09 -6.34 -24.06
N GLU A 327 -42.13 -7.16 -24.15
CA GLU A 327 -43.54 -6.73 -24.11
C GLU A 327 -44.25 -7.36 -22.90
N GLU A 328 -45.05 -6.55 -22.22
CA GLU A 328 -45.97 -6.99 -21.18
C GLU A 328 -47.10 -7.78 -21.83
N LYS A 329 -47.45 -8.93 -21.28
CA LYS A 329 -48.57 -9.72 -21.73
C LYS A 329 -49.75 -9.53 -20.77
N ARG A 330 -50.90 -9.25 -21.31
CA ARG A 330 -52.15 -9.01 -20.56
C ARG A 330 -53.22 -10.01 -20.95
N MET A 331 -54.00 -10.46 -19.99
CA MET A 331 -55.19 -11.27 -20.17
C MET A 331 -56.27 -10.79 -19.21
N SER A 332 -57.50 -10.64 -19.70
CA SER A 332 -58.67 -10.30 -18.89
C SER A 332 -59.73 -11.37 -19.04
N ILE A 333 -60.35 -11.74 -17.93
CA ILE A 333 -61.47 -12.66 -17.89
C ILE A 333 -62.59 -12.05 -17.03
N SER A 334 -63.85 -12.40 -17.34
CA SER A 334 -64.98 -12.10 -16.46
C SER A 334 -65.44 -13.33 -15.73
N ILE A 335 -65.68 -13.20 -14.45
CA ILE A 335 -66.17 -14.29 -13.55
C ILE A 335 -67.52 -13.82 -12.96
N ASN A 336 -68.57 -14.60 -13.16
CA ASN A 336 -69.85 -14.35 -12.52
C ASN A 336 -70.04 -15.37 -11.40
N LYS A 337 -70.15 -14.91 -10.15
CA LYS A 337 -70.26 -15.76 -8.98
C LYS A 337 -71.24 -15.16 -7.97
N ASN A 338 -72.22 -15.94 -7.55
CA ASN A 338 -73.23 -15.55 -6.54
C ASN A 338 -73.90 -14.18 -6.84
N GLY A 339 -74.23 -13.91 -8.12
CA GLY A 339 -74.84 -12.67 -8.51
C GLY A 339 -73.91 -11.45 -8.59
N ARG A 340 -72.62 -11.62 -8.36
CA ARG A 340 -71.60 -10.62 -8.54
C ARG A 340 -70.78 -10.86 -9.79
N MET A 341 -70.37 -9.80 -10.44
CA MET A 341 -69.52 -9.85 -11.63
C MET A 341 -68.13 -9.27 -11.32
N PHE A 342 -67.13 -10.11 -11.49
CA PHE A 342 -65.74 -9.73 -11.30
C PHE A 342 -65.00 -9.70 -12.65
N ILE A 343 -64.23 -8.66 -12.90
CA ILE A 343 -63.23 -8.61 -13.96
C ILE A 343 -61.88 -8.94 -13.33
N VAL A 344 -61.23 -10.00 -13.83
CA VAL A 344 -59.93 -10.40 -13.40
C VAL A 344 -58.94 -10.17 -14.54
N GLU A 345 -57.92 -9.33 -14.29
CA GLU A 345 -56.85 -9.09 -15.24
C GLU A 345 -55.52 -9.67 -14.68
N CYS A 346 -54.73 -10.21 -15.60
CA CYS A 346 -53.39 -10.67 -15.31
C CYS A 346 -52.41 -9.96 -16.24
N ILE A 347 -51.38 -9.37 -15.65
CA ILE A 347 -50.29 -8.70 -16.37
C ILE A 347 -48.98 -9.40 -16.01
N ILE A 348 -48.23 -9.88 -17.00
CA ILE A 348 -46.92 -10.51 -16.79
C ILE A 348 -45.85 -9.50 -17.16
N PHE A 349 -44.98 -9.21 -16.18
CA PHE A 349 -43.87 -8.25 -16.30
C PHE A 349 -42.64 -8.85 -17.00
N GLN A 350 -41.65 -8.01 -17.29
CA GLN A 350 -40.45 -8.42 -17.99
C GLN A 350 -39.59 -9.42 -17.20
N ASP A 351 -39.59 -9.35 -15.86
CA ASP A 351 -38.90 -10.26 -14.95
C ASP A 351 -39.65 -11.57 -14.69
N LEU A 352 -40.77 -11.78 -15.42
CA LEU A 352 -41.67 -12.93 -15.23
C LEU A 352 -42.46 -12.93 -13.91
N SER A 353 -42.38 -11.89 -13.12
CA SER A 353 -43.38 -11.64 -12.08
C SER A 353 -44.70 -11.23 -12.74
N PHE A 354 -45.78 -11.38 -12.04
CA PHE A 354 -47.06 -11.02 -12.60
C PHE A 354 -47.99 -10.43 -11.53
N GLU A 355 -48.88 -9.57 -12.01
CA GLU A 355 -49.93 -8.95 -11.21
C GLU A 355 -51.29 -9.52 -11.62
N ILE A 356 -52.14 -9.80 -10.66
CA ILE A 356 -53.53 -10.14 -10.83
C ILE A 356 -54.36 -9.05 -10.15
N SER A 357 -55.19 -8.38 -10.91
CA SER A 357 -56.18 -7.45 -10.38
C SER A 357 -57.60 -8.05 -10.46
N ILE A 358 -58.39 -7.86 -9.43
CA ILE A 358 -59.78 -8.29 -9.32
C ILE A 358 -60.63 -7.06 -9.04
N ASN A 359 -61.56 -6.76 -9.96
CA ASN A 359 -62.46 -5.62 -9.83
C ASN A 359 -63.93 -6.12 -9.79
N ASP A 360 -64.70 -5.71 -8.77
CA ASP A 360 -66.12 -5.98 -8.66
C ASP A 360 -66.91 -4.93 -9.43
N VAL A 361 -67.42 -5.29 -10.60
CA VAL A 361 -68.17 -4.41 -11.54
C VAL A 361 -69.69 -4.62 -11.45
N THR A 362 -70.16 -5.27 -10.40
CA THR A 362 -71.59 -5.63 -10.23
C THR A 362 -72.50 -4.41 -10.33
N GLN A 363 -72.16 -3.30 -9.67
CA GLN A 363 -72.98 -2.08 -9.68
C GLN A 363 -72.93 -1.34 -11.01
N GLU A 364 -71.84 -1.36 -11.74
CA GLU A 364 -71.69 -0.74 -13.05
C GLU A 364 -72.51 -1.48 -14.09
N GLU A 365 -72.53 -2.80 -14.07
CA GLU A 365 -73.38 -3.59 -14.96
C GLU A 365 -74.89 -3.44 -14.65
N GLU A 366 -75.32 -3.37 -13.40
CA GLU A 366 -76.66 -3.13 -12.98
C GLU A 366 -77.15 -1.78 -13.47
N GLN A 367 -76.31 -0.77 -13.55
CA GLN A 367 -76.68 0.55 -14.10
C GLN A 367 -76.74 0.57 -15.63
N ILE A 368 -76.01 -0.27 -16.33
CA ILE A 368 -75.97 -0.34 -17.80
C ILE A 368 -77.10 -1.24 -18.36
N ARG A 369 -77.41 -2.32 -17.64
CA ARG A 369 -78.55 -3.23 -18.08
C ARG A 369 -79.89 -2.51 -18.36
N PRO A 370 -80.42 -1.63 -17.49
CA PRO A 370 -81.66 -0.95 -17.80
C PRO A 370 -81.55 0.01 -18.98
N LYS A 371 -80.44 0.64 -19.23
CA LYS A 371 -80.14 1.52 -20.35
C LYS A 371 -80.15 0.75 -21.70
N LEU A 372 -79.51 -0.44 -21.71
CA LEU A 372 -79.53 -1.33 -22.88
C LEU A 372 -80.92 -1.90 -23.18
N PHE A 373 -81.73 -2.22 -22.16
CA PHE A 373 -83.14 -2.64 -22.33
C PHE A 373 -84.01 -1.51 -22.86
N ALA A 374 -83.83 -0.29 -22.38
CA ALA A 374 -84.56 0.90 -22.88
C ALA A 374 -84.20 1.22 -24.32
N VAL A 375 -82.94 1.04 -24.73
CA VAL A 375 -82.53 1.21 -26.15
C VAL A 375 -83.10 0.09 -27.04
N LYS A 376 -83.17 -1.17 -26.62
CA LYS A 376 -83.79 -2.28 -27.34
C LYS A 376 -85.29 -2.10 -27.45
N LEU A 377 -86.01 -1.57 -26.49
CA LEU A 377 -87.41 -1.28 -26.51
C LEU A 377 -87.77 -0.09 -27.47
N HIS A 378 -86.85 0.85 -27.66
CA HIS A 378 -87.03 1.98 -28.56
C HIS A 378 -86.84 1.61 -30.04
N ILE A 379 -86.07 0.53 -30.30
CA ILE A 379 -85.83 0.03 -31.67
C ILE A 379 -86.99 -0.89 -32.18
N GLN A 380 -87.88 -1.34 -31.29
CA GLN A 380 -88.99 -2.24 -31.67
C GLN A 380 -90.37 -1.55 -31.79
N LYS A 381 -90.48 -0.22 -31.95
CA LYS A 381 -91.72 0.41 -32.34
C LYS A 381 -91.88 0.34 -33.86
N PRO A 382 -92.87 -0.37 -34.38
CA PRO A 382 -93.17 -0.35 -35.82
C PRO A 382 -93.66 1.01 -36.21
N VAL A 383 -93.10 1.54 -37.26
CA VAL A 383 -93.66 2.69 -37.99
C VAL A 383 -94.95 2.18 -38.72
N ILE A 384 -96.14 2.66 -38.28
CA ILE A 384 -97.38 2.64 -39.03
C ILE A 384 -97.55 4.01 -39.63
#